data_830a91a000180a871380d460a00a1a3f
#
_entry.id   830a91a000180a871380d460a00a1a3f
#
_cell.length_a   1.000
_cell.length_b   1.000
_cell.length_c   1.000
_cell.angle_alpha   90.00
_cell.angle_beta   90.00
_cell.angle_gamma   90.00
#
_symmetry.space_group_name_H-M   'P 1'
#
loop_
_entity.id
_entity.type
_entity.pdbx_description
1 polymer ?
#
loop_
_entity_poly.entity_id
_entity_poly.type
_entity_poly.pdbx_seq_one_letter_code
_entity_poly.pdbx_strand_id
1 'polypeptide(L)'
;MPDIPTTQHSQPASLDTDTTSSTDIRKLKRSQRRALSTAEQLQHSVAICDILIKQKNYRNSQHIACYLANDGEIDPYLLIEHAWFAKKDIYLPVLSPIKDSLYFAPYDINSEFRLNRFNIAEPVCHPSDWVKANQLDLILLPLVAFDRTGNRVGMGGGFYDRTLAYLQHRTHWRKPALLGLAHEIQKVDRLHRQNWDIPLNGIITEENYYTT
;
A
#
# COMPACT_ATOMS: atom_id res chain seq x y z
N MET A 1 -17.73 -32.13 41.75
CA MET A 1 -16.96 -31.47 40.69
C MET A 1 -17.93 -30.66 39.88
N PRO A 2 -17.86 -29.33 39.84
CA PRO A 2 -18.74 -28.52 38.98
C PRO A 2 -18.12 -28.41 37.60
N ASP A 3 -18.96 -28.56 36.56
CA ASP A 3 -18.64 -28.46 35.16
C ASP A 3 -18.21 -27.03 34.78
N ILE A 4 -17.08 -26.93 34.06
CA ILE A 4 -16.56 -25.70 33.50
C ILE A 4 -17.25 -25.48 32.14
N PRO A 5 -17.92 -24.33 31.89
CA PRO A 5 -18.50 -24.09 30.60
C PRO A 5 -17.42 -23.79 29.56
N THR A 6 -17.39 -24.57 28.50
CA THR A 6 -16.55 -24.36 27.30
C THR A 6 -16.96 -23.08 26.59
N THR A 7 -16.11 -22.07 26.62
CA THR A 7 -16.30 -20.83 25.90
C THR A 7 -16.11 -21.11 24.41
N GLN A 8 -17.19 -21.10 23.67
CA GLN A 8 -17.15 -21.15 22.20
C GLN A 8 -16.56 -19.82 21.68
N HIS A 9 -15.40 -19.89 21.07
CA HIS A 9 -14.83 -18.81 20.27
C HIS A 9 -15.69 -18.68 19.01
N SER A 10 -16.52 -17.65 18.95
CA SER A 10 -17.23 -17.26 17.74
C SER A 10 -16.22 -16.77 16.71
N GLN A 11 -16.03 -17.53 15.64
CA GLN A 11 -15.32 -17.07 14.46
C GLN A 11 -16.04 -15.84 13.89
N PRO A 12 -15.31 -14.79 13.45
CA PRO A 12 -15.95 -13.66 12.78
C PRO A 12 -16.60 -14.14 11.49
N ALA A 13 -17.86 -13.77 11.29
CA ALA A 13 -18.64 -14.12 10.12
C ALA A 13 -17.91 -13.70 8.83
N SER A 14 -17.69 -14.62 7.93
CA SER A 14 -17.22 -14.36 6.57
C SER A 14 -18.25 -13.49 5.87
N LEU A 15 -17.84 -12.30 5.41
CA LEU A 15 -18.69 -11.45 4.59
C LEU A 15 -18.85 -12.09 3.21
N ASP A 16 -20.10 -12.30 2.81
CA ASP A 16 -20.44 -12.71 1.45
C ASP A 16 -20.12 -11.54 0.50
N THR A 17 -18.93 -11.57 -0.11
CA THR A 17 -18.38 -10.47 -0.92
C THR A 17 -19.04 -10.33 -2.29
N ASP A 18 -19.87 -11.28 -2.71
CA ASP A 18 -20.56 -11.24 -4.00
C ASP A 18 -21.66 -10.17 -4.10
N THR A 19 -22.12 -9.61 -2.97
CA THR A 19 -23.15 -8.57 -2.92
C THR A 19 -22.68 -7.25 -2.28
N THR A 20 -21.50 -7.23 -1.65
CA THR A 20 -21.02 -6.07 -0.89
C THR A 20 -20.38 -5.03 -1.81
N SER A 21 -20.88 -3.80 -1.79
CA SER A 21 -20.34 -2.71 -2.61
C SER A 21 -18.90 -2.35 -2.19
N SER A 22 -18.09 -1.86 -3.15
CA SER A 22 -16.75 -1.34 -2.83
C SER A 22 -16.78 -0.23 -1.78
N THR A 23 -17.90 0.51 -1.67
CA THR A 23 -18.08 1.55 -0.67
C THR A 23 -18.23 0.98 0.73
N ASP A 24 -19.00 -0.10 0.88
CA ASP A 24 -19.21 -0.77 2.16
C ASP A 24 -17.92 -1.46 2.64
N ILE A 25 -17.21 -2.12 1.72
CA ILE A 25 -15.88 -2.71 1.99
C ILE A 25 -14.92 -1.61 2.50
N ARG A 26 -14.86 -0.44 1.82
CA ARG A 26 -14.02 0.69 2.28
C ARG A 26 -14.39 1.14 3.69
N LYS A 27 -15.68 1.33 3.96
CA LYS A 27 -16.18 1.80 5.27
C LYS A 27 -15.79 0.81 6.37
N LEU A 28 -16.05 -0.48 6.15
CA LEU A 28 -15.73 -1.54 7.11
C LEU A 28 -14.24 -1.64 7.39
N LYS A 29 -13.42 -1.82 6.33
CA LYS A 29 -11.98 -2.07 6.49
C LYS A 29 -11.22 -0.86 7.05
N ARG A 30 -11.64 0.36 6.69
CA ARG A 30 -11.13 1.58 7.32
C ARG A 30 -11.48 1.66 8.80
N SER A 31 -12.70 1.28 9.19
CA SER A 31 -13.10 1.23 10.60
C SER A 31 -12.25 0.21 11.37
N GLN A 32 -12.05 -0.98 10.81
CA GLN A 32 -11.25 -2.04 11.43
C GLN A 32 -9.78 -1.61 11.63
N ARG A 33 -9.11 -1.06 10.60
CA ARG A 33 -7.71 -0.64 10.73
C ARG A 33 -7.50 0.54 11.68
N ARG A 34 -8.49 1.45 11.78
CA ARG A 34 -8.46 2.57 12.75
C ARG A 34 -8.66 2.11 14.18
N ALA A 35 -9.27 0.95 14.39
CA ALA A 35 -9.47 0.37 15.72
C ALA A 35 -8.21 -0.32 16.26
N LEU A 36 -7.21 -0.56 15.41
CA LEU A 36 -5.91 -1.06 15.86
C LEU A 36 -5.22 -0.04 16.76
N SER A 37 -4.69 -0.50 17.86
CA SER A 37 -3.87 0.33 18.75
C SER A 37 -2.56 0.76 18.07
N THR A 38 -1.96 1.84 18.55
CA THR A 38 -0.63 2.29 18.08
C THR A 38 0.44 1.20 18.23
N ALA A 39 0.36 0.38 19.29
CA ALA A 39 1.29 -0.73 19.51
C ALA A 39 1.13 -1.83 18.44
N GLU A 40 -0.11 -2.21 18.11
CA GLU A 40 -0.39 -3.18 17.04
C GLU A 40 0.07 -2.64 15.68
N GLN A 41 -0.24 -1.39 15.36
CA GLN A 41 0.20 -0.76 14.10
C GLN A 41 1.73 -0.76 13.97
N LEU A 42 2.45 -0.42 15.05
CA LEU A 42 3.92 -0.46 15.06
C LEU A 42 4.44 -1.89 14.88
N GLN A 43 3.87 -2.86 15.60
CA GLN A 43 4.27 -4.28 15.49
C GLN A 43 4.06 -4.79 14.06
N HIS A 44 2.94 -4.44 13.43
CA HIS A 44 2.66 -4.81 12.03
C HIS A 44 3.66 -4.17 11.07
N SER A 45 3.98 -2.89 11.26
CA SER A 45 4.97 -2.18 10.44
C SER A 45 6.37 -2.81 10.54
N VAL A 46 6.79 -3.22 11.74
CA VAL A 46 8.07 -3.94 11.96
C VAL A 46 8.05 -5.28 11.21
N ALA A 47 7.00 -6.09 11.40
CA ALA A 47 6.89 -7.41 10.76
C ALA A 47 6.90 -7.30 9.22
N ILE A 48 6.19 -6.32 8.66
CA ILE A 48 6.16 -6.06 7.22
C ILE A 48 7.53 -5.62 6.72
N CYS A 49 8.24 -4.76 7.44
CA CYS A 49 9.60 -4.36 7.10
C CYS A 49 10.51 -5.60 7.02
N ASP A 50 10.50 -6.47 8.03
CA ASP A 50 11.29 -7.70 8.10
C ASP A 50 11.00 -8.68 6.95
N ILE A 51 9.75 -8.75 6.51
CA ILE A 51 9.37 -9.58 5.36
C ILE A 51 9.87 -8.94 4.06
N LEU A 52 9.64 -7.63 3.88
CA LEU A 52 9.89 -6.95 2.62
C LEU A 52 11.39 -6.84 2.28
N ILE A 53 12.26 -6.54 3.27
CA ILE A 53 13.71 -6.40 3.04
C ILE A 53 14.37 -7.69 2.51
N LYS A 54 13.75 -8.84 2.75
CA LYS A 54 14.19 -10.15 2.25
C LYS A 54 13.74 -10.43 0.80
N GLN A 55 12.77 -9.67 0.27
CA GLN A 55 12.22 -9.92 -1.05
C GLN A 55 13.17 -9.47 -2.16
N LYS A 56 13.21 -10.24 -3.25
CA LYS A 56 14.04 -9.91 -4.43
C LYS A 56 13.64 -8.56 -5.03
N ASN A 57 12.34 -8.24 -5.07
CA ASN A 57 11.84 -6.98 -5.58
C ASN A 57 12.44 -5.78 -4.82
N TYR A 58 12.51 -5.85 -3.48
CA TYR A 58 13.14 -4.80 -2.67
C TYR A 58 14.67 -4.79 -2.85
N ARG A 59 15.31 -5.96 -2.75
CA ARG A 59 16.78 -6.05 -2.79
C ARG A 59 17.37 -5.55 -4.10
N ASN A 60 16.72 -5.83 -5.23
CA ASN A 60 17.15 -5.46 -6.57
C ASN A 60 16.71 -4.06 -7.01
N SER A 61 15.93 -3.36 -6.18
CA SER A 61 15.47 -2.01 -6.48
C SER A 61 16.43 -0.97 -5.95
N GLN A 62 16.74 0.02 -6.77
CA GLN A 62 17.47 1.23 -6.38
C GLN A 62 16.48 2.39 -6.14
N HIS A 63 15.53 2.60 -7.06
CA HIS A 63 14.54 3.68 -7.00
C HIS A 63 13.20 3.13 -6.49
N ILE A 64 12.83 3.50 -5.26
CA ILE A 64 11.65 2.96 -4.57
C ILE A 64 10.69 4.10 -4.24
N ALA A 65 9.44 3.99 -4.70
CA ALA A 65 8.38 4.87 -4.20
C ALA A 65 7.72 4.25 -2.97
N CYS A 66 7.56 5.08 -1.95
CA CYS A 66 6.78 4.81 -0.75
C CYS A 66 5.58 5.76 -0.67
N TYR A 67 4.95 5.82 0.49
CA TYR A 67 3.89 6.76 0.84
C TYR A 67 4.05 7.19 2.30
N LEU A 68 3.39 8.25 2.71
CA LEU A 68 3.26 8.61 4.11
C LEU A 68 1.94 8.03 4.64
N ALA A 69 2.02 7.29 5.73
CA ALA A 69 0.86 6.62 6.30
C ALA A 69 -0.21 7.63 6.74
N ASN A 70 -1.45 7.33 6.45
CA ASN A 70 -2.60 8.11 6.86
C ASN A 70 -3.76 7.17 7.22
N ASP A 71 -4.68 7.62 8.06
CA ASP A 71 -5.93 6.92 8.33
C ASP A 71 -5.73 5.46 8.84
N GLY A 72 -4.68 5.21 9.64
CA GLY A 72 -4.35 3.87 10.19
C GLY A 72 -3.74 2.91 9.16
N GLU A 73 -3.15 3.41 8.09
CA GLU A 73 -2.38 2.61 7.13
C GLU A 73 -1.10 2.06 7.78
N ILE A 74 -0.54 1.00 7.21
CA ILE A 74 0.81 0.55 7.56
C ILE A 74 1.77 1.71 7.38
N ASP A 75 2.56 2.01 8.41
CA ASP A 75 3.59 3.04 8.33
C ASP A 75 4.88 2.44 7.72
N PRO A 76 5.29 2.87 6.53
CA PRO A 76 6.51 2.37 5.89
C PRO A 76 7.78 3.07 6.40
N TYR A 77 7.72 3.88 7.47
CA TYR A 77 8.85 4.69 7.89
C TYR A 77 10.10 3.85 8.22
N LEU A 78 9.96 2.75 8.94
CA LEU A 78 11.08 1.84 9.23
C LEU A 78 11.74 1.27 7.96
N LEU A 79 10.93 1.01 6.94
CA LEU A 79 11.42 0.57 5.64
C LEU A 79 12.16 1.69 4.91
N ILE A 80 11.66 2.93 5.01
CA ILE A 80 12.30 4.12 4.43
C ILE A 80 13.68 4.32 5.07
N GLU A 81 13.79 4.26 6.39
CA GLU A 81 15.08 4.35 7.09
C GLU A 81 16.03 3.23 6.67
N HIS A 82 15.55 1.99 6.59
CA HIS A 82 16.35 0.86 6.10
C HIS A 82 16.83 1.09 4.65
N ALA A 83 15.97 1.64 3.79
CA ALA A 83 16.33 1.93 2.41
C ALA A 83 17.42 3.03 2.31
N TRP A 84 17.32 4.09 3.10
CA TRP A 84 18.37 5.13 3.19
C TRP A 84 19.68 4.55 3.69
N PHE A 85 19.65 3.72 4.74
CA PHE A 85 20.85 3.03 5.22
C PHE A 85 21.48 2.14 4.12
N ALA A 86 20.64 1.48 3.33
CA ALA A 86 21.05 0.66 2.18
C ALA A 86 21.40 1.49 0.93
N LYS A 87 21.45 2.84 1.04
CA LYS A 87 21.77 3.79 -0.04
C LYS A 87 20.84 3.66 -1.26
N LYS A 88 19.56 3.39 -1.01
CA LYS A 88 18.51 3.39 -2.02
C LYS A 88 17.83 4.75 -2.08
N ASP A 89 17.35 5.11 -3.27
CA ASP A 89 16.66 6.38 -3.50
C ASP A 89 15.16 6.22 -3.21
N ILE A 90 14.64 7.02 -2.29
CA ILE A 90 13.24 7.01 -1.90
C ILE A 90 12.51 8.18 -2.53
N TYR A 91 11.29 7.90 -2.98
CA TYR A 91 10.39 8.86 -3.59
C TYR A 91 9.01 8.80 -2.92
N LEU A 92 8.35 9.94 -2.81
CA LEU A 92 6.97 10.05 -2.35
C LEU A 92 6.06 10.57 -3.46
N PRO A 93 4.79 10.15 -3.50
CA PRO A 93 3.86 10.60 -4.51
C PRO A 93 3.55 12.09 -4.35
N VAL A 94 3.52 12.79 -5.46
CA VAL A 94 3.08 14.18 -5.57
C VAL A 94 2.00 14.29 -6.65
N LEU A 95 1.00 15.14 -6.42
CA LEU A 95 -0.09 15.34 -7.37
C LEU A 95 0.41 16.03 -8.63
N SER A 96 0.04 15.48 -9.77
CA SER A 96 0.24 16.18 -11.04
C SER A 96 -0.57 17.50 -11.03
N PRO A 97 0.02 18.63 -11.47
CA PRO A 97 -0.70 19.90 -11.54
C PRO A 97 -1.75 19.94 -12.66
N ILE A 98 -1.68 19.02 -13.63
CA ILE A 98 -2.49 19.07 -14.85
C ILE A 98 -3.47 17.90 -14.94
N LYS A 99 -3.11 16.73 -14.36
CA LYS A 99 -3.88 15.49 -14.49
C LYS A 99 -4.16 14.91 -13.11
N ASP A 100 -5.22 14.12 -12.99
CA ASP A 100 -5.49 13.33 -11.78
C ASP A 100 -4.60 12.07 -11.73
N SER A 101 -3.29 12.28 -11.77
CA SER A 101 -2.24 11.26 -11.71
C SER A 101 -1.13 11.71 -10.77
N LEU A 102 -0.14 10.84 -10.54
CA LEU A 102 0.98 11.09 -9.66
C LEU A 102 2.29 11.21 -10.45
N TYR A 103 3.14 12.09 -9.98
CA TYR A 103 4.59 12.03 -10.09
C TYR A 103 5.17 11.57 -8.75
N PHE A 104 6.48 11.40 -8.69
CA PHE A 104 7.17 10.97 -7.49
C PHE A 104 8.35 11.89 -7.24
N ALA A 105 8.34 12.57 -6.10
CA ALA A 105 9.39 13.49 -5.69
C ALA A 105 10.43 12.77 -4.83
N PRO A 106 11.73 13.08 -4.96
CA PRO A 106 12.76 12.53 -4.10
C PRO A 106 12.48 12.89 -2.63
N TYR A 107 12.78 11.94 -1.76
CA TYR A 107 12.56 12.09 -0.33
C TYR A 107 13.78 11.62 0.46
N ASP A 108 14.33 12.52 1.27
CA ASP A 108 15.39 12.27 2.22
C ASP A 108 15.09 12.89 3.58
N ILE A 109 16.01 12.74 4.54
CA ILE A 109 15.85 13.22 5.91
C ILE A 109 15.76 14.76 6.03
N ASN A 110 16.23 15.49 5.02
CA ASN A 110 16.22 16.97 5.00
C ASN A 110 15.03 17.52 4.20
N SER A 111 14.17 16.65 3.67
CA SER A 111 13.07 17.07 2.81
C SER A 111 12.06 17.90 3.60
N GLU A 112 11.74 19.07 3.08
CA GLU A 112 10.63 19.90 3.57
C GLU A 112 9.31 19.42 2.97
N PHE A 113 8.20 19.70 3.65
CA PHE A 113 6.89 19.28 3.23
C PHE A 113 5.91 20.43 3.11
N ARG A 114 4.97 20.31 2.16
CA ARG A 114 3.77 21.13 2.07
C ARG A 114 2.52 20.24 1.97
N LEU A 115 1.39 20.73 2.45
CA LEU A 115 0.12 20.04 2.29
C LEU A 115 -0.46 20.28 0.89
N ASN A 116 -0.92 19.22 0.25
CA ASN A 116 -1.66 19.32 -1.00
C ASN A 116 -3.16 19.58 -0.77
N ARG A 117 -3.96 19.64 -1.84
CA ARG A 117 -5.42 19.87 -1.80
C ARG A 117 -6.24 18.81 -1.02
N PHE A 118 -5.62 17.69 -0.66
CA PHE A 118 -6.24 16.63 0.15
C PHE A 118 -5.68 16.57 1.57
N ASN A 119 -4.94 17.60 2.01
CA ASN A 119 -4.22 17.64 3.29
C ASN A 119 -3.22 16.50 3.47
N ILE A 120 -2.64 16.01 2.38
CA ILE A 120 -1.55 15.03 2.39
C ILE A 120 -0.24 15.78 2.18
N ALA A 121 0.77 15.46 2.99
CA ALA A 121 2.09 16.06 2.88
C ALA A 121 2.80 15.57 1.61
N GLU A 122 3.38 16.50 0.86
CA GLU A 122 4.20 16.27 -0.32
C GLU A 122 5.57 16.92 -0.15
N PRO A 123 6.68 16.27 -0.57
CA PRO A 123 8.01 16.88 -0.54
C PRO A 123 8.05 18.15 -1.39
N VAL A 124 8.73 19.16 -0.86
CA VAL A 124 8.99 20.42 -1.57
C VAL A 124 10.30 20.29 -2.32
N CYS A 125 10.22 20.17 -3.64
CA CYS A 125 11.38 20.18 -4.53
C CYS A 125 11.00 20.79 -5.88
N HIS A 126 11.99 21.03 -6.73
CA HIS A 126 11.71 21.57 -8.06
C HIS A 126 11.01 20.50 -8.93
N PRO A 127 10.01 20.87 -9.75
CA PRO A 127 9.30 19.90 -10.59
C PRO A 127 10.18 19.12 -11.59
N SER A 128 11.38 19.64 -11.93
CA SER A 128 12.36 18.89 -12.75
C SER A 128 12.90 17.65 -12.07
N ASP A 129 12.83 17.59 -10.74
CA ASP A 129 13.36 16.47 -9.93
C ASP A 129 12.32 15.36 -9.78
N TRP A 130 11.08 15.63 -10.21
CA TRP A 130 10.02 14.62 -10.17
C TRP A 130 10.24 13.55 -11.23
N VAL A 131 10.09 12.31 -10.80
CA VAL A 131 10.16 11.15 -11.69
C VAL A 131 8.78 10.59 -12.00
N LYS A 132 8.66 9.90 -13.13
CA LYS A 132 7.46 9.16 -13.52
C LYS A 132 7.54 7.74 -12.96
N ALA A 133 6.39 7.08 -12.80
CA ALA A 133 6.30 5.71 -12.31
C ALA A 133 7.19 4.71 -13.10
N ASN A 134 7.38 4.92 -14.39
CA ASN A 134 8.21 4.04 -15.22
C ASN A 134 9.74 4.20 -15.01
N GLN A 135 10.17 5.17 -14.23
CA GLN A 135 11.56 5.38 -13.82
C GLN A 135 11.88 4.73 -12.48
N LEU A 136 10.86 4.17 -11.80
CA LEU A 136 11.00 3.49 -10.52
C LEU A 136 11.20 1.97 -10.73
N ASP A 137 11.84 1.33 -9.77
CA ASP A 137 12.02 -0.13 -9.73
C ASP A 137 10.91 -0.82 -8.94
N LEU A 138 10.47 -0.18 -7.86
CA LEU A 138 9.45 -0.67 -6.94
C LEU A 138 8.54 0.48 -6.51
N ILE A 139 7.24 0.21 -6.47
CA ILE A 139 6.26 1.10 -5.87
C ILE A 139 5.55 0.34 -4.75
N LEU A 140 5.62 0.87 -3.54
CA LEU A 140 4.85 0.42 -2.39
C LEU A 140 3.57 1.23 -2.34
N LEU A 141 2.43 0.54 -2.28
CA LEU A 141 1.11 1.18 -2.35
C LEU A 141 0.32 0.93 -1.07
N PRO A 142 -0.34 1.97 -0.52
CA PRO A 142 -1.36 1.79 0.47
C PRO A 142 -2.64 1.26 -0.18
N LEU A 143 -3.44 0.53 0.59
CA LEU A 143 -4.73 0.01 0.14
C LEU A 143 -5.73 -0.06 1.30
N VAL A 144 -7.01 -0.16 0.98
CA VAL A 144 -8.09 -0.30 1.97
C VAL A 144 -8.49 -1.76 2.16
N ALA A 145 -8.57 -2.52 1.08
CA ALA A 145 -8.87 -3.95 1.11
C ALA A 145 -8.13 -4.65 -0.04
N PHE A 146 -7.89 -5.94 0.13
CA PHE A 146 -7.24 -6.77 -0.89
C PHE A 146 -7.76 -8.21 -0.84
N ASP A 147 -7.56 -8.92 -1.95
CA ASP A 147 -7.72 -10.36 -2.02
C ASP A 147 -6.40 -11.08 -2.37
N ARG A 148 -6.40 -12.39 -2.26
CA ARG A 148 -5.21 -13.21 -2.53
C ARG A 148 -4.72 -13.19 -3.97
N THR A 149 -5.53 -12.68 -4.90
CA THR A 149 -5.19 -12.62 -6.33
C THR A 149 -4.59 -11.28 -6.76
N GLY A 150 -4.28 -10.40 -5.79
CA GLY A 150 -3.65 -9.10 -6.03
C GLY A 150 -4.61 -7.99 -6.41
N ASN A 151 -5.92 -8.25 -6.37
CA ASN A 151 -6.88 -7.17 -6.51
C ASN A 151 -6.92 -6.32 -5.24
N ARG A 152 -7.11 -5.03 -5.41
CA ARG A 152 -7.18 -4.09 -4.30
C ARG A 152 -8.32 -3.10 -4.44
N VAL A 153 -8.78 -2.62 -3.30
CA VAL A 153 -9.64 -1.45 -3.19
C VAL A 153 -8.84 -0.34 -2.52
N GLY A 154 -8.70 0.80 -3.20
CA GLY A 154 -8.10 2.02 -2.65
C GLY A 154 -9.14 2.97 -2.07
N MET A 155 -8.73 4.20 -1.76
CA MET A 155 -9.58 5.27 -1.19
C MET A 155 -10.65 5.81 -2.16
N GLY A 156 -10.63 5.42 -3.44
CA GLY A 156 -11.62 5.80 -4.44
C GLY A 156 -11.18 6.93 -5.38
N GLY A 157 -10.05 7.57 -5.15
CA GLY A 157 -9.54 8.64 -6.01
C GLY A 157 -8.96 8.18 -7.35
N GLY A 158 -8.59 6.89 -7.50
CA GLY A 158 -8.07 6.30 -8.73
C GLY A 158 -6.71 6.83 -9.19
N PHE A 159 -5.98 7.57 -8.35
CA PHE A 159 -4.71 8.19 -8.73
C PHE A 159 -3.65 7.16 -9.16
N TYR A 160 -3.49 6.08 -8.40
CA TYR A 160 -2.54 5.02 -8.74
C TYR A 160 -2.94 4.30 -10.03
N ASP A 161 -4.22 3.97 -10.22
CA ASP A 161 -4.66 3.26 -11.42
C ASP A 161 -4.46 4.10 -12.69
N ARG A 162 -4.77 5.41 -12.64
CA ARG A 162 -4.46 6.32 -13.75
C ARG A 162 -2.96 6.51 -13.98
N THR A 163 -2.16 6.58 -12.91
CA THR A 163 -0.70 6.73 -13.03
C THR A 163 -0.06 5.49 -13.64
N LEU A 164 -0.58 4.31 -13.33
CA LEU A 164 -0.04 3.02 -13.71
C LEU A 164 -0.75 2.41 -14.94
N ALA A 165 -1.74 3.09 -15.52
CA ALA A 165 -2.54 2.58 -16.65
C ALA A 165 -1.69 2.10 -17.83
N TYR A 166 -0.51 2.70 -18.06
CA TYR A 166 0.43 2.29 -19.10
C TYR A 166 0.93 0.82 -18.93
N LEU A 167 0.84 0.24 -17.73
CA LEU A 167 1.26 -1.14 -17.48
C LEU A 167 0.30 -2.17 -18.12
N GLN A 168 -0.97 -1.81 -18.37
CA GLN A 168 -1.93 -2.70 -19.04
C GLN A 168 -1.49 -3.09 -20.46
N HIS A 169 -0.73 -2.22 -21.11
CA HIS A 169 -0.29 -2.40 -22.51
C HIS A 169 1.16 -2.90 -22.64
N ARG A 170 1.83 -3.21 -21.51
CA ARG A 170 3.24 -3.65 -21.52
C ARG A 170 3.35 -5.15 -21.38
N THR A 171 3.83 -5.80 -22.42
CA THR A 171 4.08 -7.25 -22.45
C THR A 171 5.50 -7.64 -22.02
N HIS A 172 6.49 -6.75 -22.12
CA HIS A 172 7.91 -7.10 -22.00
C HIS A 172 8.64 -6.45 -20.82
N TRP A 173 8.14 -5.37 -20.24
CA TRP A 173 8.80 -4.66 -19.14
C TRP A 173 8.00 -4.80 -17.84
N ARG A 174 8.63 -5.43 -16.85
CA ARG A 174 8.00 -5.70 -15.55
C ARG A 174 8.25 -4.63 -14.48
N LYS A 175 8.86 -3.50 -14.84
CA LYS A 175 9.12 -2.39 -13.91
C LYS A 175 8.11 -1.28 -14.06
N PRO A 176 7.71 -0.67 -12.93
CA PRO A 176 8.03 -1.02 -11.55
C PRO A 176 7.32 -2.30 -11.10
N ALA A 177 7.91 -3.00 -10.10
CA ALA A 177 7.15 -3.95 -9.31
C ALA A 177 6.17 -3.19 -8.42
N LEU A 178 4.96 -3.72 -8.24
CA LEU A 178 3.91 -3.12 -7.44
C LEU A 178 3.62 -4.00 -6.21
N LEU A 179 3.94 -3.53 -5.02
CA LEU A 179 3.64 -4.25 -3.79
C LEU A 179 2.71 -3.45 -2.89
N GLY A 180 1.62 -4.08 -2.47
CA GLY A 180 0.71 -3.50 -1.48
C GLY A 180 1.20 -3.75 -0.07
N LEU A 181 1.09 -2.76 0.82
CA LEU A 181 1.28 -2.92 2.26
C LEU A 181 -0.08 -2.79 2.95
N ALA A 182 -0.42 -3.77 3.76
CA ALA A 182 -1.72 -3.81 4.41
C ALA A 182 -1.67 -4.57 5.74
N HIS A 183 -2.59 -4.28 6.64
CA HIS A 183 -2.85 -5.17 7.78
C HIS A 183 -3.63 -6.39 7.30
N GLU A 184 -3.37 -7.57 7.88
CA GLU A 184 -4.07 -8.82 7.52
C GLU A 184 -5.59 -8.67 7.65
N ILE A 185 -6.06 -7.87 8.60
CA ILE A 185 -7.48 -7.55 8.79
C ILE A 185 -8.14 -6.89 7.57
N GLN A 186 -7.35 -6.32 6.64
CA GLN A 186 -7.84 -5.71 5.39
C GLN A 186 -8.12 -6.75 4.30
N LYS A 187 -7.71 -8.01 4.51
CA LYS A 187 -8.00 -9.09 3.57
C LYS A 187 -9.49 -9.39 3.46
N VAL A 188 -9.93 -9.72 2.27
CA VAL A 188 -11.26 -10.22 1.93
C VAL A 188 -11.12 -11.45 1.03
N ASP A 189 -12.17 -12.24 0.90
CA ASP A 189 -12.12 -13.46 0.12
C ASP A 189 -11.94 -13.17 -1.37
N ARG A 190 -12.70 -12.21 -1.89
CA ARG A 190 -12.67 -11.83 -3.31
C ARG A 190 -13.08 -10.39 -3.52
N LEU A 191 -12.44 -9.73 -4.47
CA LEU A 191 -12.79 -8.39 -4.95
C LEU A 191 -13.19 -8.45 -6.42
N HIS A 192 -14.21 -7.67 -6.78
CA HIS A 192 -14.55 -7.46 -8.18
C HIS A 192 -13.58 -6.46 -8.81
N ARG A 193 -12.75 -6.96 -9.74
CA ARG A 193 -11.80 -6.14 -10.50
C ARG A 193 -12.51 -5.43 -11.64
N GLN A 194 -12.24 -4.15 -11.79
CA GLN A 194 -12.63 -3.39 -12.96
C GLN A 194 -11.55 -3.48 -14.05
N ASN A 195 -11.91 -3.23 -15.30
CA ASN A 195 -10.98 -3.33 -16.43
C ASN A 195 -9.81 -2.36 -16.36
N TRP A 196 -9.95 -1.26 -15.61
CA TRP A 196 -8.92 -0.24 -15.41
C TRP A 196 -8.05 -0.47 -14.18
N ASP A 197 -8.40 -1.39 -13.29
CA ASP A 197 -7.62 -1.69 -12.09
C ASP A 197 -6.31 -2.36 -12.47
N ILE A 198 -5.22 -1.86 -11.91
CA ILE A 198 -3.88 -2.43 -12.10
C ILE A 198 -3.60 -3.42 -10.98
N PRO A 199 -3.46 -4.72 -11.26
CA PRO A 199 -3.17 -5.71 -10.23
C PRO A 199 -1.77 -5.49 -9.64
N LEU A 200 -1.62 -5.87 -8.37
CA LEU A 200 -0.33 -5.84 -7.69
C LEU A 200 0.47 -7.12 -8.02
N ASN A 201 1.80 -7.04 -7.94
CA ASN A 201 2.68 -8.21 -8.01
C ASN A 201 2.74 -8.98 -6.70
N GLY A 202 2.19 -8.41 -5.64
CA GLY A 202 2.06 -9.02 -4.34
C GLY A 202 1.57 -8.06 -3.27
N ILE A 203 1.18 -8.61 -2.14
CA ILE A 203 0.72 -7.86 -0.97
C ILE A 203 1.42 -8.43 0.26
N ILE A 204 1.96 -7.55 1.09
CA ILE A 204 2.64 -7.93 2.32
C ILE A 204 1.81 -7.44 3.50
N THR A 205 1.52 -8.37 4.40
CA THR A 205 0.89 -8.12 5.70
C THR A 205 1.86 -8.52 6.82
N GLU A 206 1.52 -8.24 8.05
CA GLU A 206 2.27 -8.69 9.22
C GLU A 206 2.35 -10.22 9.33
N GLU A 207 1.43 -10.95 8.70
CA GLU A 207 1.37 -12.40 8.76
C GLU A 207 1.96 -13.08 7.52
N ASN A 208 1.78 -12.49 6.33
CA ASN A 208 2.04 -13.19 5.06
C ASN A 208 2.55 -12.28 3.94
N TYR A 209 3.20 -12.91 2.97
CA TYR A 209 3.46 -12.35 1.66
C TYR A 209 2.63 -13.09 0.61
N TYR A 210 1.61 -12.42 0.08
CA TYR A 210 0.75 -12.91 -1.01
C TYR A 210 1.38 -12.54 -2.35
N THR A 211 1.92 -13.52 -3.07
CA THR A 211 2.43 -13.35 -4.44
C THR A 211 1.30 -13.59 -5.43
N THR A 212 1.21 -12.82 -6.52
CA THR A 212 0.15 -12.89 -7.55
C THR A 212 0.74 -13.22 -8.91
#